data_537183b2ad44007fa191612cc5c3ff32
#
_entry.id   537183b2ad44007fa191612cc5c3ff32
#
_cell.length_a   1.000
_cell.length_b   1.000
_cell.length_c   1.000
_cell.angle_alpha   90.00
_cell.angle_beta   90.00
_cell.angle_gamma   90.00
#
_symmetry.space_group_name_H-M   'P 1'
#
loop_
_entity.id
_entity.type
_entity.pdbx_description
1 polymer ?
#
loop_
_entity_poly.entity_id
_entity_poly.type
_entity_poly.pdbx_seq_one_letter_code
_entity_poly.pdbx_strand_id
1 'polypeptide(L)'
;MKRITLRLAAALLACVLAGSVVAQPVQPAPAAPAAPAAPASAPQPAASSAAPAETAKPISALDTRVQDLKAEVIRLNRDLLVLEEELLFPAGTQVAVFVSMDVGKMFELESVQIKLDDKVISQHLYTPLEVQALHRGGVQRIFIGNLRAGTHAIDAFFTGRGPHERDYKRGTTLKFDKGSEPRYIELRIKDSQAKLQPEFEVKIW
;
A
#
# COMPACT_ATOMS: atom_id res chain seq x y z
N MET A 1 6.28 -61.06 -9.18
CA MET A 1 5.02 -61.68 -8.65
C MET A 1 4.47 -60.79 -7.60
N LYS A 2 3.43 -60.10 -7.82
CA LYS A 2 2.16 -59.88 -7.12
C LYS A 2 1.52 -58.63 -7.68
N ARG A 3 0.55 -58.90 -8.51
CA ARG A 3 -0.45 -57.93 -9.03
C ARG A 3 -1.43 -57.67 -7.89
N ILE A 4 -1.76 -56.40 -7.64
CA ILE A 4 -2.95 -56.06 -6.88
C ILE A 4 -3.74 -55.04 -7.68
N THR A 5 -4.84 -55.52 -8.15
CA THR A 5 -5.97 -54.98 -8.86
C THR A 5 -6.66 -53.84 -8.11
N LEU A 6 -6.89 -52.75 -8.82
CA LEU A 6 -8.19 -52.18 -9.25
C LEU A 6 -9.36 -52.37 -8.28
N ARG A 7 -9.84 -51.28 -7.70
CA ARG A 7 -11.27 -51.09 -7.42
C ARG A 7 -11.71 -49.65 -7.65
N LEU A 8 -12.41 -49.50 -8.73
CA LEU A 8 -13.34 -48.47 -9.09
C LEU A 8 -14.43 -48.35 -8.01
N ALA A 9 -14.73 -47.18 -7.54
CA ALA A 9 -16.02 -46.86 -6.93
C ALA A 9 -16.45 -45.47 -7.37
N ALA A 10 -17.31 -45.44 -8.35
CA ALA A 10 -18.09 -44.31 -8.77
C ALA A 10 -19.11 -43.98 -7.68
N ALA A 11 -19.14 -42.74 -7.22
CA ALA A 11 -20.29 -42.20 -6.51
C ALA A 11 -20.66 -40.86 -7.15
N LEU A 12 -21.61 -40.95 -8.07
CA LEU A 12 -22.43 -39.85 -8.56
C LEU A 12 -23.31 -39.37 -7.38
N LEU A 13 -23.10 -38.12 -6.97
CA LEU A 13 -24.10 -37.41 -6.18
C LEU A 13 -24.37 -36.06 -6.86
N ALA A 14 -25.42 -36.06 -7.65
CA ALA A 14 -26.03 -34.86 -8.22
C ALA A 14 -26.78 -34.12 -7.09
N CYS A 15 -26.27 -32.98 -6.67
CA CYS A 15 -27.02 -31.99 -5.90
C CYS A 15 -27.33 -30.79 -6.80
N VAL A 16 -28.57 -30.85 -7.33
CA VAL A 16 -29.28 -29.70 -7.90
C VAL A 16 -29.65 -28.80 -6.73
N LEU A 17 -29.03 -27.68 -6.57
CA LEU A 17 -29.51 -26.60 -5.73
C LEU A 17 -29.78 -25.39 -6.61
N ALA A 18 -31.07 -25.17 -6.83
CA ALA A 18 -31.64 -23.97 -7.39
C ALA A 18 -31.30 -22.78 -6.48
N GLY A 19 -30.32 -21.97 -6.86
CA GLY A 19 -30.00 -20.72 -6.21
C GLY A 19 -30.88 -19.61 -6.74
N SER A 20 -31.79 -19.15 -5.89
CA SER A 20 -32.65 -18.01 -6.12
C SER A 20 -31.84 -16.75 -6.39
N VAL A 21 -31.99 -16.19 -7.58
CA VAL A 21 -31.52 -14.85 -7.94
C VAL A 21 -32.37 -13.86 -7.13
N VAL A 22 -31.80 -13.29 -6.08
CA VAL A 22 -32.36 -12.13 -5.40
C VAL A 22 -32.04 -10.92 -6.24
N ALA A 23 -33.03 -10.43 -6.98
CA ALA A 23 -32.99 -9.15 -7.66
C ALA A 23 -32.91 -8.06 -6.59
N GLN A 24 -31.81 -7.30 -6.58
CA GLN A 24 -31.69 -6.08 -5.80
C GLN A 24 -32.62 -5.01 -6.42
N PRO A 25 -33.44 -4.32 -5.60
CA PRO A 25 -34.22 -3.21 -6.11
C PRO A 25 -33.31 -2.06 -6.50
N VAL A 26 -33.40 -1.66 -7.75
CA VAL A 26 -32.82 -0.44 -8.28
C VAL A 26 -33.42 0.72 -7.50
N GLN A 27 -32.62 1.42 -6.74
CA GLN A 27 -32.98 2.65 -6.05
C GLN A 27 -33.08 3.77 -7.10
N PRO A 28 -34.28 4.42 -7.28
CA PRO A 28 -34.36 5.50 -8.21
C PRO A 28 -33.57 6.70 -7.70
N ALA A 29 -32.80 7.30 -8.60
CA ALA A 29 -32.11 8.57 -8.38
C ALA A 29 -33.08 9.66 -7.94
N PRO A 30 -32.72 10.52 -6.98
CA PRO A 30 -33.57 11.65 -6.62
C PRO A 30 -33.65 12.63 -7.78
N ALA A 31 -34.88 12.87 -8.19
CA ALA A 31 -35.24 13.87 -9.20
C ALA A 31 -34.79 15.26 -8.75
N ALA A 32 -34.14 15.96 -9.65
CA ALA A 32 -33.84 17.38 -9.52
C ALA A 32 -35.13 18.17 -9.27
N PRO A 33 -35.15 19.12 -8.31
CA PRO A 33 -36.28 19.96 -8.13
C PRO A 33 -36.40 20.95 -9.29
N ALA A 34 -37.58 20.94 -9.90
CA ALA A 34 -37.98 21.88 -10.93
C ALA A 34 -37.96 23.32 -10.40
N ALA A 35 -37.44 24.21 -11.20
CA ALA A 35 -37.48 25.65 -10.98
C ALA A 35 -38.92 26.14 -10.92
N PRO A 36 -39.32 26.93 -9.93
CA PRO A 36 -40.59 27.63 -9.98
C PRO A 36 -40.49 28.89 -10.84
N ALA A 37 -41.46 29.02 -11.71
CA ALA A 37 -41.71 30.16 -12.57
C ALA A 37 -41.82 31.46 -11.76
N ALA A 38 -41.30 32.51 -12.33
CA ALA A 38 -41.44 33.87 -11.87
C ALA A 38 -42.91 34.34 -11.90
N PRO A 39 -43.37 35.07 -10.91
CA PRO A 39 -44.46 36.03 -11.11
C PRO A 39 -43.96 37.47 -11.15
N ALA A 40 -44.62 38.21 -12.00
CA ALA A 40 -44.40 39.58 -12.41
C ALA A 40 -44.53 40.63 -11.30
N SER A 41 -43.70 41.63 -11.48
CA SER A 41 -43.91 43.09 -11.31
C SER A 41 -44.72 43.66 -10.15
N ALA A 42 -43.97 44.45 -9.36
CA ALA A 42 -44.17 45.82 -8.86
C ALA A 42 -45.01 46.03 -7.61
N PRO A 43 -44.82 47.12 -6.87
CA PRO A 43 -43.89 48.22 -7.02
C PRO A 43 -43.04 48.50 -5.79
N GLN A 44 -41.96 49.18 -6.00
CA GLN A 44 -41.09 49.78 -5.01
C GLN A 44 -41.80 50.86 -4.18
N PRO A 45 -41.55 50.96 -2.89
CA PRO A 45 -41.36 52.25 -2.28
C PRO A 45 -39.89 52.41 -1.88
N ALA A 46 -39.34 53.49 -2.39
CA ALA A 46 -38.09 54.02 -1.89
C ALA A 46 -38.30 54.50 -0.45
N ALA A 47 -37.47 53.98 0.43
CA ALA A 47 -37.15 54.64 1.68
C ALA A 47 -35.77 54.14 2.16
N SER A 48 -34.81 54.98 1.91
CA SER A 48 -33.93 55.54 2.91
C SER A 48 -33.11 54.58 3.75
N SER A 49 -31.87 54.52 3.33
CA SER A 49 -30.71 54.90 4.13
C SER A 49 -30.71 54.52 5.60
N ALA A 50 -29.85 53.68 5.90
CA ALA A 50 -28.82 53.83 6.93
C ALA A 50 -28.09 52.50 7.10
N ALA A 51 -26.92 52.43 6.58
CA ALA A 51 -25.96 51.40 6.88
C ALA A 51 -25.65 51.40 8.39
N PRO A 52 -25.51 50.25 8.96
CA PRO A 52 -24.57 50.11 10.05
C PRO A 52 -23.29 49.49 9.48
N ALA A 53 -22.39 50.33 9.01
CA ALA A 53 -21.02 49.95 8.65
C ALA A 53 -20.16 49.52 9.86
N GLU A 54 -20.74 49.42 11.02
CA GLU A 54 -20.00 49.06 12.27
C GLU A 54 -20.06 47.57 12.63
N THR A 55 -20.96 46.79 12.05
CA THR A 55 -21.05 45.33 12.36
C THR A 55 -20.20 44.46 11.45
N ALA A 56 -19.66 44.98 10.36
CA ALA A 56 -18.84 44.18 9.43
C ALA A 56 -17.39 43.97 9.95
N LYS A 57 -16.87 44.90 10.72
CA LYS A 57 -15.49 44.80 11.29
C LYS A 57 -15.30 43.65 12.32
N PRO A 58 -16.24 43.42 13.27
CA PRO A 58 -16.06 42.31 14.21
C PRO A 58 -16.21 40.93 13.56
N ILE A 59 -17.01 40.80 12.52
CA ILE A 59 -17.24 39.55 11.77
C ILE A 59 -15.96 39.19 11.01
N SER A 60 -15.32 40.13 10.31
CA SER A 60 -14.09 39.89 9.57
C SER A 60 -12.91 39.55 10.50
N ALA A 61 -12.84 40.19 11.68
CA ALA A 61 -11.84 39.87 12.69
C ALA A 61 -12.06 38.45 13.29
N LEU A 62 -13.31 38.03 13.43
CA LEU A 62 -13.64 36.68 13.88
C LEU A 62 -13.28 35.64 12.82
N ASP A 63 -13.59 35.89 11.56
CA ASP A 63 -13.25 35.02 10.45
C ASP A 63 -11.73 34.85 10.34
N THR A 64 -10.96 35.93 10.49
CA THR A 64 -9.51 35.85 10.51
C THR A 64 -9.01 34.94 11.64
N ARG A 65 -9.52 35.11 12.86
CA ARG A 65 -9.17 34.27 13.99
C ARG A 65 -9.53 32.80 13.76
N VAL A 66 -10.67 32.52 13.14
CA VAL A 66 -11.08 31.14 12.81
C VAL A 66 -10.14 30.53 11.77
N GLN A 67 -9.70 31.32 10.79
CA GLN A 67 -8.71 30.84 9.82
C GLN A 67 -7.35 30.58 10.46
N ASP A 68 -6.89 31.48 11.32
CA ASP A 68 -5.66 31.32 12.06
C ASP A 68 -5.69 30.06 12.96
N LEU A 69 -6.79 29.85 13.71
CA LEU A 69 -6.97 28.65 14.52
C LEU A 69 -6.99 27.37 13.67
N LYS A 70 -7.64 27.39 12.50
CA LYS A 70 -7.61 26.24 11.58
C LYS A 70 -6.20 25.94 11.12
N ALA A 71 -5.44 26.95 10.74
CA ALA A 71 -4.06 26.79 10.33
C ALA A 71 -3.20 26.23 11.46
N GLU A 72 -3.39 26.72 12.68
CA GLU A 72 -2.67 26.24 13.87
C GLU A 72 -3.02 24.78 14.21
N VAL A 73 -4.31 24.40 14.14
CA VAL A 73 -4.75 23.01 14.35
C VAL A 73 -4.16 22.08 13.29
N ILE A 74 -4.14 22.48 12.03
CA ILE A 74 -3.53 21.68 10.95
C ILE A 74 -2.03 21.50 11.20
N ARG A 75 -1.33 22.57 11.60
CA ARG A 75 0.08 22.51 11.94
C ARG A 75 0.34 21.57 13.12
N LEU A 76 -0.41 21.75 14.22
CA LEU A 76 -0.29 20.90 15.41
C LEU A 76 -0.53 19.43 15.09
N ASN A 77 -1.55 19.15 14.27
CA ASN A 77 -1.85 17.77 13.87
C ASN A 77 -0.71 17.15 13.05
N ARG A 78 -0.10 17.95 12.18
CA ARG A 78 1.08 17.52 11.43
C ARG A 78 2.29 17.26 12.33
N ASP A 79 2.54 18.15 13.27
CA ASP A 79 3.65 18.03 14.23
C ASP A 79 3.47 16.79 15.12
N LEU A 80 2.21 16.48 15.53
CA LEU A 80 1.88 15.26 16.27
C LEU A 80 2.16 13.99 15.46
N LEU A 81 1.79 13.97 14.17
CA LEU A 81 2.06 12.82 13.32
C LEU A 81 3.57 12.56 13.13
N VAL A 82 4.35 13.64 12.98
CA VAL A 82 5.81 13.54 12.89
C VAL A 82 6.41 13.01 14.19
N LEU A 83 5.95 13.52 15.33
CA LEU A 83 6.42 13.06 16.64
C LEU A 83 6.03 11.60 16.89
N GLU A 84 4.83 11.20 16.50
CA GLU A 84 4.38 9.80 16.58
C GLU A 84 5.28 8.88 15.74
N GLU A 85 5.60 9.26 14.50
CA GLU A 85 6.51 8.51 13.64
C GLU A 85 7.92 8.41 14.25
N GLU A 86 8.43 9.50 14.81
CA GLU A 86 9.75 9.53 15.43
C GLU A 86 9.82 8.67 16.71
N LEU A 87 8.73 8.61 17.49
CA LEU A 87 8.64 7.74 18.68
C LEU A 87 8.48 6.26 18.29
N LEU A 88 7.72 5.98 17.24
CA LEU A 88 7.51 4.59 16.78
C LEU A 88 8.76 4.01 16.11
N PHE A 89 9.49 4.83 15.36
CA PHE A 89 10.66 4.39 14.58
C PHE A 89 11.87 5.30 14.83
N PRO A 90 12.45 5.27 16.03
CA PRO A 90 13.63 6.07 16.31
C PRO A 90 14.77 5.69 15.37
N ALA A 91 15.42 6.69 14.78
CA ALA A 91 16.44 6.51 13.75
C ALA A 91 17.55 5.53 14.17
N GLY A 92 17.92 5.52 15.45
CA GLY A 92 18.95 4.64 15.99
C GLY A 92 18.63 3.15 15.93
N THR A 93 17.36 2.76 15.92
CA THR A 93 16.93 1.36 15.86
C THR A 93 16.28 0.97 14.54
N GLN A 94 16.07 1.92 13.66
CA GLN A 94 15.34 1.72 12.42
C GLN A 94 16.07 0.75 11.47
N VAL A 95 15.29 -0.16 10.89
CA VAL A 95 15.68 -1.01 9.76
C VAL A 95 14.58 -0.96 8.72
N ALA A 96 14.93 -0.68 7.48
CA ALA A 96 14.00 -0.74 6.37
C ALA A 96 14.51 -1.71 5.29
N VAL A 97 13.61 -2.53 4.76
CA VAL A 97 13.92 -3.51 3.70
C VAL A 97 13.19 -3.13 2.43
N PHE A 98 13.96 -3.05 1.36
CA PHE A 98 13.51 -2.69 0.03
C PHE A 98 13.70 -3.86 -0.93
N VAL A 99 12.86 -3.94 -1.94
CA VAL A 99 13.03 -4.83 -3.09
C VAL A 99 13.17 -4.00 -4.34
N SER A 100 14.18 -4.32 -5.12
CA SER A 100 14.43 -3.77 -6.44
C SER A 100 14.63 -4.92 -7.45
N MET A 101 14.27 -4.67 -8.70
CA MET A 101 14.47 -5.61 -9.79
C MET A 101 15.22 -4.94 -10.91
N ASP A 102 16.25 -5.58 -11.41
CA ASP A 102 16.93 -5.14 -12.62
C ASP A 102 16.10 -5.47 -13.87
N VAL A 103 16.38 -4.78 -14.95
CA VAL A 103 15.61 -4.84 -16.20
C VAL A 103 15.88 -6.17 -16.93
N GLY A 104 15.44 -7.28 -16.34
CA GLY A 104 15.54 -8.61 -16.91
C GLY A 104 14.17 -9.16 -17.30
N LYS A 105 14.17 -10.18 -18.15
CA LYS A 105 12.97 -10.90 -18.58
C LYS A 105 12.98 -12.37 -18.16
N MET A 106 14.02 -12.77 -17.43
CA MET A 106 14.22 -14.18 -17.10
C MET A 106 13.46 -14.61 -15.84
N PHE A 107 12.99 -13.66 -15.05
CA PHE A 107 12.30 -13.96 -13.79
C PHE A 107 11.08 -13.07 -13.60
N GLU A 108 9.94 -13.69 -13.45
CA GLU A 108 8.68 -13.03 -13.08
C GLU A 108 8.43 -13.27 -11.60
N LEU A 109 8.54 -12.22 -10.81
CA LEU A 109 8.38 -12.29 -9.37
C LEU A 109 6.90 -12.45 -8.99
N GLU A 110 6.58 -13.47 -8.20
CA GLU A 110 5.23 -13.70 -7.67
C GLU A 110 5.13 -13.34 -6.19
N SER A 111 6.12 -13.74 -5.40
CA SER A 111 6.10 -13.43 -3.98
C SER A 111 7.50 -13.29 -3.38
N VAL A 112 7.57 -12.49 -2.31
CA VAL A 112 8.76 -12.36 -1.47
C VAL A 112 8.36 -12.59 -0.02
N GLN A 113 9.11 -13.43 0.66
CA GLN A 113 9.01 -13.66 2.10
C GLN A 113 10.33 -13.31 2.76
N ILE A 114 10.27 -12.49 3.80
CA ILE A 114 11.44 -12.03 4.53
C ILE A 114 11.38 -12.56 5.96
N LYS A 115 12.47 -13.15 6.40
CA LYS A 115 12.69 -13.52 7.79
C LYS A 115 13.86 -12.71 8.35
N LEU A 116 13.73 -12.32 9.59
CA LEU A 116 14.77 -11.68 10.36
C LEU A 116 14.96 -12.52 11.65
N ASP A 117 16.17 -13.02 11.88
CA ASP A 117 16.48 -13.91 13.01
C ASP A 117 15.47 -15.06 13.14
N ASP A 118 15.25 -15.79 12.03
CA ASP A 118 14.28 -16.89 11.88
C ASP A 118 12.79 -16.51 12.01
N LYS A 119 12.48 -15.27 12.32
CA LYS A 119 11.11 -14.78 12.42
C LYS A 119 10.63 -14.16 11.10
N VAL A 120 9.49 -14.58 10.59
CA VAL A 120 8.87 -13.95 9.42
C VAL A 120 8.41 -12.55 9.81
N ILE A 121 9.00 -11.54 9.17
CA ILE A 121 8.70 -10.12 9.40
C ILE A 121 7.80 -9.53 8.33
N SER A 122 7.88 -10.07 7.11
CA SER A 122 7.05 -9.60 5.99
C SER A 122 6.87 -10.71 4.96
N GLN A 123 5.71 -10.69 4.32
CA GLN A 123 5.37 -11.51 3.18
C GLN A 123 4.52 -10.69 2.22
N HIS A 124 4.92 -10.62 0.97
CA HIS A 124 4.23 -9.85 -0.06
C HIS A 124 4.00 -10.70 -1.30
N LEU A 125 2.78 -10.64 -1.83
CA LEU A 125 2.38 -11.25 -3.08
C LEU A 125 2.26 -10.15 -4.13
N TYR A 126 2.99 -10.27 -5.23
CA TYR A 126 3.07 -9.26 -6.26
C TYR A 126 1.97 -9.39 -7.30
N THR A 127 1.40 -8.27 -7.64
CA THR A 127 0.51 -8.15 -8.79
C THR A 127 1.31 -7.88 -10.07
N PRO A 128 0.79 -8.21 -11.27
CA PRO A 128 1.48 -7.94 -12.53
C PRO A 128 1.85 -6.46 -12.72
N LEU A 129 1.04 -5.53 -12.19
CA LEU A 129 1.32 -4.10 -12.27
C LEU A 129 2.50 -3.68 -11.38
N GLU A 130 2.61 -4.25 -10.19
CA GLU A 130 3.74 -4.00 -9.29
C GLU A 130 5.04 -4.57 -9.87
N VAL A 131 5.01 -5.78 -10.42
CA VAL A 131 6.16 -6.38 -11.12
C VAL A 131 6.58 -5.49 -12.29
N GLN A 132 5.63 -4.98 -13.08
CA GLN A 132 5.95 -4.05 -14.15
C GLN A 132 6.55 -2.73 -13.65
N ALA A 133 6.13 -2.25 -12.50
CA ALA A 133 6.71 -1.06 -11.87
C ALA A 133 8.16 -1.32 -11.42
N LEU A 134 8.44 -2.49 -10.84
CA LEU A 134 9.80 -2.92 -10.48
C LEU A 134 10.70 -3.03 -11.72
N HIS A 135 10.23 -3.60 -12.81
CA HIS A 135 10.97 -3.68 -14.09
C HIS A 135 11.30 -2.31 -14.70
N ARG A 136 10.55 -1.27 -14.35
CA ARG A 136 10.83 0.11 -14.76
C ARG A 136 11.84 0.82 -13.84
N GLY A 137 12.45 0.10 -12.92
CA GLY A 137 13.37 0.63 -11.92
C GLY A 137 12.70 1.10 -10.64
N GLY A 138 11.45 0.68 -10.40
CA GLY A 138 10.78 0.94 -9.13
C GLY A 138 11.48 0.21 -7.99
N VAL A 139 11.45 0.83 -6.80
CA VAL A 139 11.93 0.24 -5.55
C VAL A 139 10.78 0.24 -4.57
N GLN A 140 10.45 -0.94 -4.07
CA GLN A 140 9.36 -1.10 -3.11
C GLN A 140 9.89 -1.32 -1.71
N ARG A 141 9.40 -0.55 -0.75
CA ARG A 141 9.65 -0.81 0.66
C ARG A 141 8.67 -1.86 1.17
N ILE A 142 9.19 -3.03 1.56
CA ILE A 142 8.37 -4.14 2.06
C ILE A 142 8.26 -4.12 3.58
N PHE A 143 9.30 -3.67 4.27
CA PHE A 143 9.33 -3.68 5.71
C PHE A 143 10.01 -2.42 6.26
N ILE A 144 9.46 -1.93 7.36
CA ILE A 144 10.09 -0.96 8.24
C ILE A 144 9.83 -1.39 9.68
N GLY A 145 10.84 -1.35 10.52
CA GLY A 145 10.71 -1.75 11.91
C GLY A 145 11.93 -1.35 12.72
N ASN A 146 11.87 -1.68 14.00
CA ASN A 146 12.95 -1.43 14.95
C ASN A 146 13.71 -2.71 15.23
N LEU A 147 15.03 -2.62 15.18
CA LEU A 147 15.94 -3.71 15.47
C LEU A 147 16.98 -3.24 16.49
N ARG A 148 17.26 -4.06 17.49
CA ARG A 148 18.28 -3.77 18.49
C ARG A 148 19.68 -3.79 17.86
N ALA A 149 20.62 -3.11 18.50
CA ALA A 149 22.02 -3.24 18.11
C ALA A 149 22.52 -4.66 18.34
N GLY A 150 23.27 -5.19 17.38
CA GLY A 150 23.81 -6.55 17.42
C GLY A 150 23.94 -7.15 16.02
N THR A 151 24.40 -8.42 15.98
CA THR A 151 24.50 -9.19 14.74
C THR A 151 23.17 -9.88 14.46
N HIS A 152 22.63 -9.64 13.28
CA HIS A 152 21.35 -10.18 12.81
C HIS A 152 21.51 -10.91 11.50
N ALA A 153 20.59 -11.84 11.23
CA ALA A 153 20.50 -12.53 9.95
C ALA A 153 19.18 -12.22 9.25
N ILE A 154 19.27 -11.84 7.98
CA ILE A 154 18.11 -11.68 7.11
C ILE A 154 18.10 -12.79 6.08
N ASP A 155 16.97 -13.49 5.97
CA ASP A 155 16.69 -14.50 4.97
C ASP A 155 15.59 -14.00 4.08
N ALA A 156 15.86 -13.89 2.79
CA ALA A 156 14.87 -13.52 1.80
C ALA A 156 14.58 -14.72 0.88
N PHE A 157 13.31 -15.07 0.75
CA PHE A 157 12.83 -16.11 -0.14
C PHE A 157 12.01 -15.48 -1.25
N PHE A 158 12.42 -15.75 -2.47
CA PHE A 158 11.76 -15.28 -3.68
C PHE A 158 11.10 -16.47 -4.36
N THR A 159 9.83 -16.32 -4.72
CA THR A 159 9.08 -17.29 -5.50
C THR A 159 8.56 -16.60 -6.75
N GLY A 160 8.62 -17.29 -7.86
CA GLY A 160 8.18 -16.75 -9.14
C GLY A 160 8.45 -17.73 -10.27
N ARG A 161 8.21 -17.27 -11.48
CA ARG A 161 8.48 -18.05 -12.71
C ARG A 161 9.84 -17.67 -13.28
N GLY A 162 10.63 -18.68 -13.48
CA GLY A 162 11.93 -18.56 -14.13
C GLY A 162 11.88 -18.84 -15.64
N PRO A 163 13.05 -18.97 -16.29
CA PRO A 163 13.14 -19.32 -17.69
C PRO A 163 12.36 -20.61 -18.00
N HIS A 164 11.63 -20.62 -19.13
CA HIS A 164 10.79 -21.73 -19.57
C HIS A 164 9.57 -22.00 -18.68
N GLU A 165 9.02 -20.97 -18.04
CA GLU A 165 7.81 -21.03 -17.20
C GLU A 165 7.91 -22.04 -16.03
N ARG A 166 9.13 -22.28 -15.55
CA ARG A 166 9.36 -23.18 -14.41
C ARG A 166 9.20 -22.40 -13.10
N ASP A 167 8.54 -23.03 -12.14
CA ASP A 167 8.48 -22.51 -10.78
C ASP A 167 9.89 -22.38 -10.20
N TYR A 168 10.20 -21.20 -9.73
CA TYR A 168 11.50 -20.86 -9.21
C TYR A 168 11.37 -20.38 -7.78
N LYS A 169 12.02 -21.09 -6.87
CA LYS A 169 12.09 -20.69 -5.47
C LYS A 169 13.55 -20.58 -5.07
N ARG A 170 13.95 -19.39 -4.68
CA ARG A 170 15.33 -19.12 -4.23
C ARG A 170 15.32 -18.38 -2.91
N GLY A 171 16.29 -18.74 -2.05
CA GLY A 171 16.57 -18.04 -0.81
C GLY A 171 17.95 -17.42 -0.85
N THR A 172 18.10 -16.28 -0.22
CA THR A 172 19.39 -15.65 0.06
C THR A 172 19.43 -15.27 1.52
N THR A 173 20.58 -15.50 2.15
CA THR A 173 20.84 -15.21 3.56
C THR A 173 21.99 -14.24 3.65
N LEU A 174 21.83 -13.19 4.45
CA LEU A 174 22.91 -12.26 4.77
C LEU A 174 22.94 -11.98 6.26
N LYS A 175 24.14 -12.07 6.84
CA LYS A 175 24.39 -11.61 8.21
C LYS A 175 24.90 -10.17 8.17
N PHE A 176 24.40 -9.33 9.05
CA PHE A 176 24.82 -7.95 9.16
C PHE A 176 24.84 -7.48 10.61
N ASP A 177 25.65 -6.47 10.85
CA ASP A 177 25.76 -5.85 12.17
C ASP A 177 24.95 -4.56 12.19
N LYS A 178 24.00 -4.47 13.13
CA LYS A 178 23.20 -3.29 13.41
C LYS A 178 23.87 -2.49 14.52
N GLY A 179 24.33 -1.30 14.19
CA GLY A 179 24.81 -0.31 15.14
C GLY A 179 23.71 0.65 15.61
N SER A 180 24.12 1.85 16.02
CA SER A 180 23.23 2.95 16.42
C SER A 180 22.68 3.77 15.26
N GLU A 181 23.03 3.42 14.03
CA GLU A 181 22.55 4.12 12.82
C GLU A 181 21.43 3.35 12.15
N PRO A 182 20.53 4.03 11.39
CA PRO A 182 19.52 3.34 10.60
C PRO A 182 20.21 2.43 9.57
N ARG A 183 19.60 1.27 9.28
CA ARG A 183 20.09 0.35 8.26
C ARG A 183 19.04 0.16 7.18
N TYR A 184 19.49 0.30 5.95
CA TYR A 184 18.69 0.08 4.76
C TYR A 184 19.21 -1.14 4.03
N ILE A 185 18.35 -2.12 3.81
CA ILE A 185 18.68 -3.40 3.18
C ILE A 185 17.92 -3.47 1.86
N GLU A 186 18.63 -3.57 0.78
CA GLU A 186 18.06 -3.72 -0.57
C GLU A 186 18.21 -5.17 -1.02
N LEU A 187 17.09 -5.81 -1.29
CA LEU A 187 17.01 -7.12 -1.92
C LEU A 187 16.91 -6.92 -3.42
N ARG A 188 18.01 -7.20 -4.13
CA ARG A 188 18.14 -6.94 -5.55
C ARG A 188 18.02 -8.21 -6.35
N ILE A 189 17.13 -8.22 -7.32
CA ILE A 189 16.96 -9.29 -8.28
C ILE A 189 17.58 -8.85 -9.61
N LYS A 190 18.58 -9.60 -10.09
CA LYS A 190 19.28 -9.33 -11.34
C LYS A 190 19.19 -10.52 -12.27
N ASP A 191 19.17 -10.28 -13.57
CA ASP A 191 19.35 -11.33 -14.55
C ASP A 191 20.83 -11.53 -14.89
N SER A 192 21.36 -12.69 -14.57
CA SER A 192 22.71 -13.07 -14.96
C SER A 192 22.71 -13.64 -16.37
N GLN A 193 23.11 -12.83 -17.33
CA GLN A 193 23.22 -13.25 -18.73
C GLN A 193 24.25 -14.39 -18.92
N ALA A 194 25.28 -14.42 -18.07
CA ALA A 194 26.30 -15.46 -18.13
C ALA A 194 25.78 -16.84 -17.67
N LYS A 195 24.85 -16.85 -16.73
CA LYS A 195 24.28 -18.09 -16.16
C LYS A 195 22.91 -18.42 -16.72
N LEU A 196 22.29 -17.52 -17.49
CA LEU A 196 20.89 -17.59 -17.97
C LEU A 196 19.90 -17.89 -16.81
N GLN A 197 20.16 -17.33 -15.66
CA GLN A 197 19.37 -17.53 -14.43
C GLN A 197 19.27 -16.22 -13.63
N PRO A 198 18.18 -16.02 -12.90
CA PRO A 198 18.07 -14.90 -11.97
C PRO A 198 19.07 -15.05 -10.83
N GLU A 199 19.71 -13.97 -10.46
CA GLU A 199 20.63 -13.85 -9.33
C GLU A 199 20.04 -12.92 -8.28
N PHE A 200 20.12 -13.32 -7.01
CA PHE A 200 19.56 -12.59 -5.89
C PHE A 200 20.70 -12.06 -5.03
N GLU A 201 20.76 -10.77 -4.91
CA GLU A 201 21.79 -10.05 -4.15
C GLU A 201 21.15 -9.27 -3.00
N VAL A 202 21.82 -9.22 -1.86
CA VAL A 202 21.43 -8.36 -0.74
C VAL A 202 22.50 -7.30 -0.56
N LYS A 203 22.09 -6.04 -0.63
CA LYS A 203 22.97 -4.88 -0.44
C LYS A 203 22.55 -4.13 0.81
N ILE A 204 23.53 -3.74 1.62
CA ILE A 204 23.34 -2.92 2.81
C ILE A 204 23.90 -1.53 2.55
N TRP A 205 23.13 -0.53 2.99
CA TRP A 205 23.49 0.88 2.90
C TRP A 205 23.72 1.46 4.29
#